data_2b72910c44795407c19236f8a2642a2a
#
_entry.id   2b72910c44795407c19236f8a2642a2a
#
_cell.length_a   1.000
_cell.length_b   1.000
_cell.length_c   1.000
_cell.angle_alpha   90.00
_cell.angle_beta   90.00
_cell.angle_gamma   90.00
#
_symmetry.space_group_name_H-M   'P 1'
#
loop_
_entity.id
_entity.type
_entity.pdbx_description
1 polymer ?
#
loop_
_entity_poly.entity_id
_entity_poly.type
_entity_poly.pdbx_seq_one_letter_code
_entity_poly.pdbx_strand_id
1 'polypeptide(L)' 'MWNVYILKCNDGSYYTGCTNNLTDRLRRHNNGEILYTSTRLPFELITLIVFTDKYKAYNFEKYLKSGSGKAFAFKRFV' A
#
# COMPACT_ATOMS: atom_id res chain seq x y z
N MET A 1 -13.95 -3.01 7.22
CA MET A 1 -13.24 -1.79 6.81
C MET A 1 -12.28 -2.11 5.68
N TRP A 2 -12.11 -1.18 4.76
CA TRP A 2 -11.19 -1.32 3.65
C TRP A 2 -9.99 -0.42 3.87
N ASN A 3 -8.80 -0.97 3.73
CA ASN A 3 -7.54 -0.31 4.05
C ASN A 3 -6.76 -0.06 2.78
N VAL A 4 -6.38 1.19 2.53
CA VAL A 4 -5.38 1.53 1.53
C VAL A 4 -4.08 1.81 2.29
N TYR A 5 -3.01 1.14 1.91
CA TYR A 5 -1.75 1.20 2.65
C TYR A 5 -0.59 1.45 1.71
N ILE A 6 0.45 2.08 2.25
CA ILE A 6 1.72 2.29 1.53
C ILE A 6 2.84 1.68 2.35
N LEU A 7 3.63 0.83 1.71
CA LEU A 7 4.83 0.23 2.28
C LEU A 7 6.06 0.89 1.65
N LYS A 8 7.06 1.15 2.49
CA LYS A 8 8.40 1.50 2.01
C LYS A 8 9.26 0.26 2.06
N CYS A 9 9.79 -0.15 0.92
CA CYS A 9 10.60 -1.36 0.78
C CYS A 9 12.07 -1.09 1.06
N ASN A 10 12.84 -2.16 1.23
CA ASN A 10 14.26 -2.09 1.56
C ASN A 10 15.09 -1.36 0.49
N ASP A 11 14.67 -1.43 -0.76
CA ASP A 11 15.34 -0.74 -1.88
C ASP A 11 14.92 0.73 -2.03
N GLY A 12 14.10 1.25 -1.11
CA GLY A 12 13.61 2.62 -1.15
C GLY A 12 12.37 2.81 -2.01
N SER A 13 11.88 1.77 -2.69
CA SER A 13 10.65 1.84 -3.48
C SER A 13 9.42 1.77 -2.58
N TYR A 14 8.26 2.12 -3.15
CA TYR A 14 6.99 2.13 -2.44
C TYR A 14 6.01 1.17 -3.09
N TYR A 15 5.22 0.50 -2.26
CA TYR A 15 4.13 -0.36 -2.71
C TYR A 15 2.82 0.14 -2.13
N THR A 16 1.80 0.30 -2.98
CA THR A 16 0.46 0.71 -2.57
C THR A 16 -0.50 -0.45 -2.77
N GLY A 17 -1.27 -0.77 -1.75
CA GLY A 17 -2.24 -1.86 -1.81
C GLY A 17 -3.57 -1.50 -1.16
N CYS A 18 -4.55 -2.37 -1.36
CA CYS A 18 -5.87 -2.24 -0.78
C CYS A 18 -6.34 -3.61 -0.29
N THR A 19 -6.85 -3.67 0.93
CA THR A 19 -7.30 -4.93 1.52
C THR A 19 -8.36 -4.69 2.59
N ASN A 20 -9.24 -5.66 2.79
CA ASN A 20 -10.16 -5.67 3.93
C ASN A 20 -9.59 -6.45 5.12
N ASN A 21 -8.39 -7.01 5.00
CA ASN A 21 -7.72 -7.72 6.08
C ASN A 21 -6.23 -7.35 6.07
N LEU A 22 -5.90 -6.24 6.74
CA LEU A 22 -4.55 -5.70 6.73
C LEU A 22 -3.55 -6.65 7.39
N THR A 23 -3.91 -7.24 8.52
CA THR A 23 -3.04 -8.16 9.26
C THR A 23 -2.62 -9.34 8.38
N ASP A 24 -3.58 -9.98 7.71
CA ASP A 24 -3.28 -11.10 6.82
C ASP A 24 -2.45 -10.65 5.62
N ARG A 25 -2.78 -9.51 5.03
CA ARG A 25 -2.06 -9.00 3.85
C ARG A 25 -0.61 -8.67 4.20
N LEU A 26 -0.34 -8.03 5.34
CA LEU A 26 1.03 -7.74 5.78
C LEU A 26 1.81 -9.02 6.07
N ARG A 27 1.16 -10.02 6.66
CA ARG A 27 1.75 -11.33 6.87
C ARG A 27 2.19 -11.96 5.54
N ARG A 28 1.35 -11.86 4.51
CA ARG A 28 1.66 -12.39 3.17
C ARG A 28 2.83 -11.63 2.52
N HIS A 29 2.91 -10.31 2.71
CA HIS A 29 4.07 -9.55 2.26
C HIS A 29 5.35 -10.05 2.95
N ASN A 30 5.31 -10.22 4.27
CA ASN A 30 6.45 -10.70 5.05
C ASN A 30 6.89 -12.11 4.64
N ASN A 31 5.97 -12.95 4.22
CA ASN A 31 6.24 -14.33 3.80
C ASN A 31 6.70 -14.42 2.33
N GLY A 32 6.86 -13.29 1.64
CA GLY A 32 7.27 -13.28 0.24
C GLY A 32 6.21 -13.74 -0.74
N GLU A 33 4.92 -13.71 -0.35
CA GLU A 33 3.81 -14.19 -1.18
C GLU A 33 3.31 -13.16 -2.18
N ILE A 34 3.70 -11.90 -2.04
CA ILE A 34 3.33 -10.82 -2.95
C ILE A 34 4.53 -10.50 -3.83
N LEU A 35 4.36 -10.64 -5.13
CA LEU A 35 5.47 -10.61 -6.10
C LEU A 35 6.34 -9.35 -5.97
N TYR A 36 5.72 -8.17 -5.95
CA TYR A 36 6.48 -6.92 -5.93
C TYR A 36 7.39 -6.81 -4.70
N THR A 37 6.88 -7.13 -3.52
CA THR A 37 7.62 -6.97 -2.26
C THR A 37 8.51 -8.15 -1.94
N SER A 38 8.32 -9.30 -2.58
CA SER A 38 9.04 -10.55 -2.25
C SER A 38 10.56 -10.42 -2.34
N THR A 39 11.05 -9.60 -3.26
CA THR A 39 12.49 -9.37 -3.46
C THR A 39 12.96 -8.05 -2.84
N ARG A 40 12.10 -7.35 -2.09
CA ARG A 40 12.35 -6.02 -1.54
C ARG A 40 12.15 -5.95 -0.04
N LEU A 41 12.17 -7.09 0.63
CA LEU A 41 12.06 -7.17 2.10
C LEU A 41 13.36 -6.73 2.77
N PRO A 42 13.30 -6.20 3.99
CA PRO A 42 12.10 -5.91 4.77
C PRO A 42 11.37 -4.65 4.29
N PHE A 43 10.12 -4.52 4.72
CA PHE A 43 9.32 -3.33 4.44
C PHE A 43 8.89 -2.64 5.74
N GLU A 44 8.43 -1.40 5.59
CA GLU A 44 7.86 -0.61 6.67
C GLU A 44 6.50 -0.08 6.23
N LEU A 45 5.48 -0.23 7.06
CA LEU A 45 4.16 0.37 6.81
C LEU A 45 4.25 1.85 7.18
N ILE A 46 4.15 2.73 6.18
CA ILE A 46 4.32 4.16 6.41
C ILE A 46 3.02 4.95 6.36
N THR A 47 1.99 4.42 5.72
CA THR A 47 0.71 5.12 5.58
C THR A 47 -0.43 4.12 5.57
N LEU A 48 -1.52 4.46 6.27
CA LEU A 48 -2.74 3.66 6.31
C LEU A 48 -3.94 4.60 6.27
N ILE A 49 -4.83 4.37 5.31
CA ILE A 49 -6.07 5.12 5.18
C ILE A 49 -7.22 4.13 5.15
N VAL A 50 -8.21 4.33 6.03
CA VAL A 50 -9.32 3.41 6.20
C VAL A 50 -10.58 3.98 5.59
N PHE A 51 -11.27 3.17 4.79
CA PHE A 51 -12.55 3.50 4.16
C PHE A 51 -13.62 2.53 4.63
N THR A 52 -14.84 3.03 4.79
CA THR A 52 -16.01 2.16 5.02
C THR A 52 -16.53 1.56 3.72
N ASP A 53 -16.28 2.21 2.59
CA ASP A 53 -16.77 1.83 1.27
C ASP A 53 -15.65 1.20 0.46
N LYS A 54 -15.86 -0.03 0.00
CA LYS A 54 -14.91 -0.79 -0.81
C LYS A 54 -14.50 -0.05 -2.09
N TYR A 55 -15.47 0.53 -2.78
CA TYR A 55 -15.19 1.16 -4.07
C TYR A 55 -14.44 2.47 -3.93
N LYS A 56 -14.70 3.22 -2.84
CA LYS A 56 -13.91 4.41 -2.54
C LYS A 56 -12.45 4.04 -2.24
N ALA A 57 -12.24 2.95 -1.53
CA ALA A 57 -10.90 2.46 -1.23
C ALA A 57 -10.17 2.06 -2.53
N TYR A 58 -10.79 1.27 -3.38
CA TYR A 58 -10.19 0.85 -4.65
C TYR A 58 -9.91 2.03 -5.57
N ASN A 59 -10.81 2.99 -5.63
CA ASN A 59 -10.60 4.19 -6.45
C ASN A 59 -9.44 5.02 -5.93
N PHE A 60 -9.29 5.12 -4.60
CA PHE A 60 -8.18 5.85 -4.01
C PHE A 60 -6.85 5.14 -4.24
N GLU A 61 -6.82 3.81 -4.11
CA GLU A 61 -5.63 3.03 -4.43
C GLU A 61 -5.20 3.24 -5.89
N LYS A 62 -6.16 3.18 -6.80
CA LYS A 62 -5.92 3.40 -8.22
C LYS A 62 -5.38 4.81 -8.48
N TYR A 63 -5.95 5.80 -7.81
CA TYR A 63 -5.47 7.18 -7.90
C TYR A 63 -4.02 7.32 -7.44
N LEU A 64 -3.67 6.70 -6.31
CA LEU A 64 -2.30 6.76 -5.78
C LEU A 64 -1.27 6.13 -6.72
N LYS A 65 -1.70 5.21 -7.57
CA LYS A 65 -0.84 4.57 -8.58
C LYS A 65 -0.72 5.38 -9.87
N SER A 66 -1.53 6.40 -10.05
CA SER A 66 -1.44 7.33 -11.19
C SER A 66 -0.34 8.35 -10.98
N GLY A 67 0.06 9.05 -12.05
CA GLY A 67 1.07 10.11 -11.96
C GLY A 67 0.70 11.20 -10.97
N SER A 68 -0.54 11.70 -11.03
CA SER A 68 -1.04 12.74 -10.10
C SER A 68 -1.09 12.22 -8.67
N GLY A 69 -1.55 10.98 -8.47
CA GLY A 69 -1.63 10.37 -7.15
C GLY A 69 -0.26 10.11 -6.54
N LYS A 70 0.71 9.70 -7.34
CA LYS A 70 2.10 9.55 -6.86
C LYS A 70 2.68 10.87 -6.38
N ALA A 71 2.47 11.94 -7.12
CA ALA A 71 2.90 13.28 -6.71
C ALA A 71 2.22 13.71 -5.41
N PHE A 72 0.91 13.44 -5.28
CA PHE A 72 0.17 13.71 -4.06
C PHE A 72 0.72 12.91 -2.88
N ALA A 73 0.98 11.61 -3.06
CA ALA A 73 1.50 10.75 -2.02
C ALA A 73 2.89 11.19 -1.54
N PHE A 74 3.78 11.55 -2.46
CA PHE A 74 5.10 12.07 -2.10
C PHE A 74 5.02 13.34 -1.27
N LYS A 75 4.02 14.17 -1.53
CA LYS A 75 3.83 15.44 -0.82
C LYS A 75 3.21 15.26 0.55
N ARG A 76 2.36 14.25 0.74
CA ARG A 76 1.49 14.12 1.92
C ARG A 76 1.80 12.91 2.80
N PHE A 77 2.22 11.80 2.20
CA PHE A 77 2.26 10.51 2.88
C PHE A 77 3.64 9.88 3.00
N VAL A 78 4.59 10.34 2.22
CA VAL A 78 5.93 9.71 2.21
C VAL A 78 7.07 10.72 2.35
#